data_3c258102cc8b0af3ac0948c4c1a075ad
#
_entry.id   3c258102cc8b0af3ac0948c4c1a075ad
#
_cell.length_a   1.000
_cell.length_b   1.000
_cell.length_c   1.000
_cell.angle_alpha   90.00
_cell.angle_beta   90.00
_cell.angle_gamma   90.00
#
_symmetry.space_group_name_H-M   'P 1'
#
loop_
_entity.id
_entity.type
_entity.pdbx_description
1 polymer ?
#
loop_
_entity_poly.entity_id
_entity_poly.type
_entity_poly.pdbx_seq_one_letter_code
_entity_poly.pdbx_strand_id
1 'polypeptide(L)' 'MTLIQMLEQVLDSAEMAYSEATSARENMPDYNANESSRGSIDNAESYLDDAIGDLQDVINKLTNL' A
#
# COMPACT_ATOMS: atom_id res chain seq x y z
N MET A 1 -1.75 8.91 22.29
CA MET A 1 -1.96 8.89 20.82
C MET A 1 -3.44 8.68 20.52
N THR A 2 -4.00 9.50 19.66
CA THR A 2 -5.41 9.37 19.28
C THR A 2 -5.58 8.29 18.21
N LEU A 3 -6.82 7.85 18.03
CA LEU A 3 -7.13 6.89 16.96
C LEU A 3 -6.75 7.46 15.59
N ILE A 4 -7.04 8.73 15.36
CA ILE A 4 -6.69 9.38 14.09
C ILE A 4 -5.18 9.33 13.85
N GLN A 5 -4.39 9.65 14.88
CA GLN A 5 -2.92 9.60 14.77
C GLN A 5 -2.42 8.19 14.47
N MET A 6 -3.02 7.18 15.10
CA MET A 6 -2.66 5.79 14.84
C MET A 6 -2.99 5.39 13.40
N LEU A 7 -4.15 5.80 12.91
CA LEU A 7 -4.55 5.54 11.53
C LEU A 7 -3.64 6.25 10.53
N GLU A 8 -3.22 7.47 10.84
CA GLU A 8 -2.28 8.19 9.97
C GLU A 8 -0.93 7.47 9.89
N GLN A 9 -0.46 6.88 11.00
CA GLN A 9 0.77 6.10 10.99
C GLN A 9 0.62 4.84 10.14
N VAL A 10 -0.52 4.17 10.23
CA VAL A 10 -0.79 2.99 9.39
C VAL A 10 -0.84 3.39 7.92
N LEU A 11 -1.47 4.53 7.61
CA LEU A 11 -1.51 5.05 6.26
C LEU A 11 -0.11 5.30 5.71
N ASP A 12 0.75 5.95 6.49
CA ASP A 12 2.13 6.20 6.07
C ASP A 12 2.86 4.89 5.79
N SER A 13 2.68 3.89 6.66
CA SER A 13 3.30 2.58 6.48
C SER A 13 2.78 1.89 5.21
N ALA A 14 1.48 2.00 4.93
CA ALA A 14 0.90 1.42 3.73
C ALA A 14 1.44 2.10 2.46
N GLU A 15 1.59 3.42 2.50
CA GLU A 15 2.16 4.17 1.37
C GLU A 15 3.62 3.78 1.12
N MET A 16 4.40 3.61 2.18
CA MET A 16 5.79 3.15 2.06
C MET A 16 5.86 1.74 1.50
N ALA A 17 5.01 0.85 1.96
CA ALA A 17 4.95 -0.52 1.45
C ALA A 17 4.57 -0.56 -0.03
N TYR A 18 3.62 0.28 -0.44
CA TYR A 18 3.24 0.41 -1.84
C TYR A 18 4.43 0.86 -2.68
N SER A 19 5.14 1.88 -2.24
CA SER A 19 6.31 2.40 -2.93
C SER A 19 7.40 1.33 -3.07
N GLU A 20 7.65 0.57 -2.01
CA GLU A 20 8.64 -0.52 -2.06
C GLU A 20 8.22 -1.64 -2.99
N ALA A 21 6.94 -1.99 -3.01
CA ALA A 21 6.43 -3.01 -3.93
C ALA A 21 6.59 -2.55 -5.39
N THR A 22 6.30 -1.30 -5.67
CA THR A 22 6.48 -0.71 -7.00
C THR A 22 7.95 -0.75 -7.41
N SER A 23 8.86 -0.36 -6.52
CA SER A 23 10.29 -0.40 -6.79
C SER A 23 10.79 -1.83 -7.05
N ALA A 24 10.31 -2.78 -6.26
CA ALA A 24 10.68 -4.19 -6.44
C ALA A 24 10.25 -4.70 -7.81
N ARG A 25 9.03 -4.36 -8.23
CA ARG A 25 8.52 -4.77 -9.53
C ARG A 25 9.34 -4.14 -10.66
N GLU A 26 9.65 -2.85 -10.56
CA GLU A 26 10.40 -2.14 -11.59
C GLU A 26 11.84 -2.64 -11.73
N ASN A 27 12.43 -3.09 -10.63
CA ASN A 27 13.81 -3.56 -10.62
C ASN A 27 13.94 -5.07 -10.88
N MET A 28 12.83 -5.77 -11.02
CA MET A 28 12.84 -7.21 -11.27
C MET A 28 13.16 -7.49 -12.74
N PRO A 29 14.08 -8.41 -13.03
CA PRO A 29 14.36 -8.77 -14.42
C PRO A 29 13.11 -9.29 -15.13
N ASP A 30 12.99 -8.94 -16.39
CA ASP A 30 11.82 -9.29 -17.20
C ASP A 30 12.04 -10.62 -17.91
N TYR A 31 11.92 -11.72 -17.16
CA TYR A 31 12.00 -13.06 -17.73
C TYR A 31 11.07 -14.02 -16.94
N ASN A 32 10.78 -15.17 -17.56
CA ASN A 32 9.75 -16.09 -17.09
C ASN A 32 9.92 -16.57 -15.65
N ALA A 33 11.15 -16.70 -15.17
CA ALA A 33 11.41 -17.16 -13.82
C ALA A 33 10.78 -16.25 -12.74
N ASN A 34 10.50 -15.00 -13.08
CA ASN A 34 9.98 -14.03 -12.15
C ASN A 34 8.48 -13.72 -12.30
N GLU A 35 7.78 -14.38 -13.21
CA GLU A 35 6.37 -14.12 -13.46
C GLU A 35 5.51 -14.28 -12.21
N SER A 36 5.71 -15.35 -11.47
CA SER A 36 4.93 -15.61 -10.26
C SER A 36 5.17 -14.55 -9.19
N SER A 37 6.42 -14.17 -9.00
CA SER A 37 6.79 -13.13 -8.04
C SER A 37 6.24 -11.76 -8.45
N ARG A 38 6.28 -11.44 -9.73
CA ARG A 38 5.73 -10.20 -10.26
C ARG A 38 4.22 -10.17 -10.06
N GLY A 39 3.53 -11.27 -10.32
CA GLY A 39 2.11 -11.37 -10.07
C GLY A 39 1.75 -11.15 -8.62
N SER A 40 2.54 -11.70 -7.69
CA SER A 40 2.35 -11.50 -6.26
C SER A 40 2.57 -10.04 -5.87
N ILE A 41 3.56 -9.39 -6.46
CA ILE A 41 3.83 -7.97 -6.20
C ILE A 41 2.69 -7.10 -6.75
N ASP A 42 2.19 -7.40 -7.95
CA ASP A 42 1.06 -6.68 -8.53
C ASP A 42 -0.17 -6.80 -7.65
N ASN A 43 -0.44 -7.98 -7.09
CA ASN A 43 -1.55 -8.20 -6.18
C ASN A 43 -1.36 -7.39 -4.89
N ALA A 44 -0.15 -7.37 -4.34
CA ALA A 44 0.16 -6.60 -3.15
C ALA A 44 -0.04 -5.11 -3.39
N GLU A 45 0.39 -4.59 -4.53
CA GLU A 45 0.16 -3.19 -4.89
C GLU A 45 -1.34 -2.87 -4.94
N SER A 46 -2.13 -3.75 -5.53
CA SER A 46 -3.57 -3.56 -5.64
C SER A 46 -4.24 -3.53 -4.26
N TYR A 47 -3.89 -4.46 -3.39
CA TYR A 47 -4.43 -4.49 -2.03
C TYR A 47 -4.01 -3.27 -1.22
N LEU A 48 -2.77 -2.83 -1.37
CA LEU A 48 -2.28 -1.65 -0.66
C LEU A 48 -2.95 -0.38 -1.17
N ASP A 49 -3.18 -0.28 -2.47
CA ASP A 49 -3.90 0.86 -3.05
C ASP A 49 -5.31 0.96 -2.48
N ASP A 50 -6.02 -0.17 -2.40
CA ASP A 50 -7.35 -0.21 -1.80
C ASP A 50 -7.30 0.16 -0.32
N ALA A 51 -6.34 -0.36 0.42
CA ALA A 51 -6.18 -0.07 1.84
C ALA A 51 -5.87 1.40 2.08
N ILE A 52 -5.01 1.99 1.26
CA ILE A 52 -4.68 3.41 1.34
C ILE A 52 -5.94 4.26 1.15
N GLY A 53 -6.74 3.95 0.14
CA GLY A 53 -8.00 4.66 -0.10
C GLY A 53 -8.96 4.53 1.07
N ASP A 54 -9.11 3.33 1.62
CA ASP A 54 -9.99 3.09 2.77
C ASP A 54 -9.51 3.83 4.01
N LEU A 55 -8.21 3.83 4.26
CA LEU A 55 -7.63 4.54 5.41
C LEU A 55 -7.84 6.05 5.29
N GLN A 56 -7.63 6.61 4.12
CA GLN A 56 -7.88 8.03 3.88
C GLN A 56 -9.34 8.39 4.12
N ASP A 57 -10.26 7.54 3.65
CA ASP A 57 -11.69 7.74 3.82
C ASP A 57 -12.09 7.73 5.30
N VAL A 58 -11.61 6.75 6.05
CA VAL A 58 -11.91 6.64 7.48
C VAL A 58 -11.34 7.83 8.25
N ILE A 59 -10.11 8.24 7.95
CA ILE A 59 -9.49 9.39 8.60
C ILE A 59 -10.31 10.64 8.34
N ASN A 60 -10.75 10.86 7.11
CA ASN A 60 -11.59 12.00 6.76
C ASN A 60 -12.91 11.98 7.53
N LYS A 61 -13.55 10.84 7.63
CA LYS A 61 -14.82 10.70 8.34
C LYS A 61 -14.66 11.00 9.83
N LEU A 62 -13.59 10.49 10.43
CA LEU A 62 -13.33 10.74 11.85
C LEU A 62 -12.96 12.20 12.11
N THR A 63 -12.23 12.81 11.20
CA THR A 63 -11.82 14.21 11.32
C THR A 63 -13.02 15.16 11.24
N ASN A 64 -14.05 14.77 10.51
CA ASN A 64 -15.23 15.61 10.28
C ASN A 64 -16.41 15.29 11.21
N LEU A 65 -16.20 14.54 12.25
CA LEU A 65 -17.25 14.25 13.25
C LEU A 65 -17.61 15.48 14.09
#